data_a65ba8d0105dc336c91e2e78c2ca61ea
#
_entry.id   a65ba8d0105dc336c91e2e78c2ca61ea
#
_cell.length_a   1.000
_cell.length_b   1.000
_cell.length_c   1.000
_cell.angle_alpha   90.00
_cell.angle_beta   90.00
_cell.angle_gamma   90.00
#
_symmetry.space_group_name_H-M   'P 1'
#
loop_
_entity.id
_entity.type
_entity.pdbx_description
1 polymer ?
#
loop_
_entity_poly.entity_id
_entity_poly.type
_entity_poly.pdbx_seq_one_letter_code
_entity_poly.pdbx_strand_id
1 'polypeptide(L)'
;MIILELESENVEGILREMVRFLKKKGKVFKENELYKKLVQREKLGSTAIGEGVAIPHCKIKRVENPVVMLAISKKSVDFCSLDGKPSNIFFLVVSSPDNPSKNLQVLAAIAHLVRKSSSLAKKILKAENIRAVLDVIREEEEKLNG
;
A
#
# COMPACT_ATOMS: atom_id res chain seq x y z
N MET A 1 1.69 -7.19 7.55
CA MET A 1 3.06 -6.66 7.49
C MET A 1 3.02 -5.15 7.45
N ILE A 2 3.81 -4.53 8.29
CA ILE A 2 3.84 -3.06 8.40
C ILE A 2 5.28 -2.56 8.47
N ILE A 3 5.60 -1.54 7.67
CA ILE A 3 6.83 -0.76 7.79
C ILE A 3 6.43 0.60 8.35
N LEU A 4 6.92 0.93 9.55
CA LEU A 4 6.56 2.18 10.22
C LEU A 4 7.23 3.41 9.65
N GLU A 5 8.37 3.26 8.98
CA GLU A 5 9.10 4.41 8.46
C GLU A 5 9.87 4.05 7.20
N LEU A 6 9.40 4.60 6.07
CA LEU A 6 10.13 4.54 4.81
C LEU A 6 11.09 5.72 4.76
N GLU A 7 12.25 5.52 4.14
CA GLU A 7 13.29 6.55 4.05
C GLU A 7 13.33 7.27 2.71
N SER A 8 12.91 6.62 1.65
CA SER A 8 12.98 7.18 0.29
C SER A 8 12.02 8.35 0.09
N GLU A 9 12.38 9.25 -0.80
CA GLU A 9 11.61 10.46 -1.06
C GLU A 9 10.97 10.49 -2.46
N ASN A 10 11.10 9.41 -3.23
CA ASN A 10 10.52 9.30 -4.56
C ASN A 10 9.83 7.97 -4.78
N VAL A 11 9.00 7.90 -5.82
CA VAL A 11 8.19 6.72 -6.15
C VAL A 11 9.03 5.45 -6.25
N GLU A 12 10.10 5.50 -7.04
CA GLU A 12 10.93 4.32 -7.28
C GLU A 12 11.59 3.82 -6.01
N GLY A 13 12.09 4.73 -5.17
CA GLY A 13 12.70 4.38 -3.90
C GLY A 13 11.71 3.76 -2.93
N ILE A 14 10.49 4.29 -2.85
CA ILE A 14 9.43 3.74 -2.00
C ILE A 14 9.11 2.31 -2.44
N LEU A 15 8.92 2.11 -3.74
CA LEU A 15 8.63 0.78 -4.27
C LEU A 15 9.77 -0.21 -4.00
N ARG A 16 11.00 0.24 -4.14
CA ARG A 16 12.19 -0.60 -3.87
C ARG A 16 12.27 -1.02 -2.40
N GLU A 17 12.05 -0.09 -1.49
CA GLU A 17 12.06 -0.39 -0.06
C GLU A 17 11.01 -1.42 0.32
N MET A 18 9.80 -1.26 -0.21
CA MET A 18 8.71 -2.19 0.07
C MET A 18 9.00 -3.59 -0.47
N VAL A 19 9.52 -3.67 -1.69
CA VAL A 19 9.88 -4.96 -2.31
C VAL A 19 10.97 -5.67 -1.51
N ARG A 20 12.01 -4.95 -1.10
CA ARG A 20 13.08 -5.50 -0.27
C ARG A 20 12.57 -6.05 1.04
N PHE A 21 11.63 -5.36 1.66
CA PHE A 21 11.01 -5.82 2.89
C PHE A 21 10.25 -7.14 2.68
N LEU A 22 9.47 -7.25 1.61
CA LEU A 22 8.76 -8.48 1.27
C LEU A 22 9.72 -9.65 1.01
N LYS A 23 10.81 -9.39 0.31
CA LYS A 23 11.85 -10.39 0.06
C LYS A 23 12.47 -10.86 1.36
N LYS A 24 12.82 -9.93 2.23
CA LYS A 24 13.41 -10.23 3.54
C LYS A 24 12.46 -11.08 4.41
N LYS A 25 11.16 -10.86 4.29
CA LYS A 25 10.13 -11.63 5.02
C LYS A 25 9.76 -12.95 4.34
N GLY A 26 10.41 -13.28 3.22
CA GLY A 26 10.15 -14.52 2.50
C GLY A 26 8.82 -14.57 1.78
N LYS A 27 8.19 -13.42 1.52
CA LYS A 27 6.88 -13.34 0.87
C LYS A 27 6.95 -13.31 -0.64
N VAL A 28 8.10 -12.95 -1.21
CA VAL A 28 8.35 -12.96 -2.65
C VAL A 28 9.72 -13.55 -2.91
N PHE A 29 9.88 -14.21 -4.06
CA PHE A 29 11.13 -14.88 -4.43
C PHE A 29 11.94 -14.09 -5.46
N LYS A 30 11.25 -13.34 -6.33
CA LYS A 30 11.88 -12.60 -7.43
C LYS A 30 11.74 -11.10 -7.21
N GLU A 31 12.62 -10.56 -6.39
CA GLU A 31 12.62 -9.15 -6.01
C GLU A 31 12.65 -8.20 -7.21
N ASN A 32 13.56 -8.43 -8.16
CA ASN A 32 13.71 -7.54 -9.31
C ASN A 32 12.51 -7.58 -10.25
N GLU A 33 11.92 -8.75 -10.45
CA GLU A 33 10.73 -8.91 -11.27
C GLU A 33 9.54 -8.14 -10.66
N LEU A 34 9.35 -8.30 -9.35
CA LEU A 34 8.29 -7.60 -8.64
C LEU A 34 8.47 -6.08 -8.73
N TYR A 35 9.68 -5.60 -8.47
CA TYR A 35 9.98 -4.18 -8.55
C TYR A 35 9.67 -3.62 -9.94
N LYS A 36 10.13 -4.29 -11.00
CA LYS A 36 9.88 -3.85 -12.37
C LYS A 36 8.39 -3.77 -12.70
N LYS A 37 7.63 -4.76 -12.27
CA LYS A 37 6.17 -4.76 -12.50
C LYS A 37 5.46 -3.63 -11.77
N LEU A 38 5.87 -3.34 -10.53
CA LEU A 38 5.32 -2.22 -9.78
C LEU A 38 5.63 -0.88 -10.45
N VAL A 39 6.86 -0.70 -10.91
CA VAL A 39 7.26 0.53 -11.61
C VAL A 39 6.48 0.67 -12.91
N GLN A 40 6.34 -0.39 -13.69
CA GLN A 40 5.55 -0.37 -14.93
C GLN A 40 4.09 0.01 -14.65
N ARG A 41 3.50 -0.53 -13.58
CA ARG A 41 2.12 -0.20 -13.20
C ARG A 41 1.97 1.29 -12.86
N GLU A 42 2.91 1.87 -12.10
CA GLU A 42 2.88 3.30 -11.77
C GLU A 42 3.02 4.18 -13.00
N LYS A 43 3.81 3.76 -13.99
CA LYS A 43 3.99 4.51 -15.24
C LYS A 43 2.72 4.56 -16.10
N LEU A 44 1.83 3.59 -15.95
CA LEU A 44 0.55 3.57 -16.65
C LEU A 44 -0.43 4.59 -16.07
N GLY A 45 -0.24 4.98 -14.84
CA GLY A 45 -1.07 5.92 -14.12
C GLY A 45 -0.85 5.76 -12.63
N SER A 46 -0.95 6.85 -11.89
CA SER A 46 -0.70 6.85 -10.46
C SER A 46 -1.65 5.90 -9.71
N THR A 47 -1.13 5.16 -8.74
CA THR A 47 -1.94 4.38 -7.81
C THR A 47 -2.34 5.19 -6.57
N ALA A 48 -1.98 6.47 -6.50
CA ALA A 48 -2.43 7.37 -5.44
C ALA A 48 -3.93 7.63 -5.61
N ILE A 49 -4.69 7.41 -4.53
CA ILE A 49 -6.15 7.54 -4.56
C ILE A 49 -6.65 8.79 -3.84
N GLY A 50 -5.72 9.66 -3.43
CA GLY A 50 -6.04 10.85 -2.65
C GLY A 50 -6.01 10.58 -1.16
N GLU A 51 -6.30 11.59 -0.36
CA GLU A 51 -6.33 11.53 1.11
C GLU A 51 -4.98 11.06 1.72
N GLY A 52 -3.87 11.30 1.01
CA GLY A 52 -2.54 10.92 1.48
C GLY A 52 -2.21 9.44 1.33
N VAL A 53 -2.98 8.70 0.54
CA VAL A 53 -2.84 7.25 0.39
C VAL A 53 -2.58 6.85 -1.06
N ALA A 54 -1.67 5.91 -1.27
CA ALA A 54 -1.47 5.24 -2.54
C ALA A 54 -1.61 3.73 -2.35
N ILE A 55 -2.01 3.03 -3.42
CA ILE A 55 -2.16 1.57 -3.39
C ILE A 55 -1.36 0.97 -4.55
N PRO A 56 -0.01 0.93 -4.43
CA PRO A 56 0.80 0.25 -5.42
C PRO A 56 0.41 -1.22 -5.49
N HIS A 57 0.25 -1.74 -6.69
CA HIS A 57 -0.17 -3.13 -6.85
C HIS A 57 0.27 -3.70 -8.19
N CYS A 58 0.46 -5.00 -8.22
CA CYS A 58 0.71 -5.74 -9.45
C CYS A 58 0.39 -7.21 -9.26
N LYS A 59 0.48 -7.96 -10.36
CA LYS A 59 0.25 -9.40 -10.37
C LYS A 59 1.54 -10.10 -10.73
N ILE A 60 1.90 -11.12 -9.97
CA ILE A 60 3.03 -12.00 -10.28
C ILE A 60 2.63 -13.46 -10.09
N LYS A 61 3.28 -14.33 -10.81
CA LYS A 61 3.07 -15.77 -10.66
C LYS A 61 3.61 -16.27 -9.31
N ARG A 62 3.13 -17.42 -8.84
CA ARG A 62 3.57 -18.07 -7.60
C ARG A 62 3.16 -17.37 -6.30
N VAL A 63 2.15 -16.55 -6.36
CA VAL A 63 1.50 -16.01 -5.17
C VAL A 63 0.13 -16.64 -5.08
N GLU A 64 -0.10 -17.48 -4.07
CA GLU A 64 -1.38 -18.18 -3.91
C GLU A 64 -2.48 -17.24 -3.41
N ASN A 65 -2.16 -16.48 -2.38
CA ASN A 65 -3.09 -15.51 -1.79
C ASN A 65 -2.50 -14.11 -1.92
N PRO A 66 -3.35 -13.08 -2.06
CA PRO A 66 -2.85 -11.70 -2.11
C PRO A 66 -1.99 -11.37 -0.89
N VAL A 67 -0.84 -10.76 -1.14
CA VAL A 67 0.04 -10.26 -0.08
C VAL A 67 -0.23 -8.77 0.06
N VAL A 68 -0.60 -8.35 1.26
CA VAL A 68 -0.88 -6.94 1.57
C VAL A 68 0.12 -6.44 2.58
N MET A 69 0.73 -5.29 2.27
CA MET A 69 1.68 -4.65 3.16
C MET A 69 1.30 -3.18 3.32
N LEU A 70 1.38 -2.69 4.55
CA LEU A 70 1.20 -1.28 4.85
C LEU A 70 2.57 -0.66 5.12
N ALA A 71 2.88 0.43 4.44
CA ALA A 71 4.12 1.17 4.66
C ALA A 71 3.81 2.64 4.90
N ILE A 72 4.58 3.26 5.76
CA ILE A 72 4.34 4.63 6.20
C ILE A 72 5.59 5.46 5.94
N SER A 73 5.42 6.62 5.30
CA SER A 73 6.45 7.61 5.14
C SER A 73 6.04 8.87 5.91
N LYS A 74 6.81 9.23 6.93
CA LYS A 74 6.56 10.48 7.67
C LYS A 74 6.81 11.70 6.79
N LYS A 75 7.79 11.59 5.90
CA LYS A 75 8.00 12.58 4.85
C LYS A 75 7.03 12.22 3.73
N SER A 76 6.25 13.17 3.29
CA SER A 76 5.33 12.92 2.18
C SER A 76 6.07 12.74 0.88
N VAL A 77 5.52 11.90 0.00
CA VAL A 77 6.10 11.57 -1.30
C VAL A 77 5.10 11.89 -2.41
N ASP A 78 5.54 12.57 -3.44
CA ASP A 78 4.70 12.88 -4.59
C ASP A 78 4.50 11.61 -5.44
N PHE A 79 3.29 11.06 -5.37
CA PHE A 79 2.86 9.91 -6.19
C PHE A 79 1.95 10.33 -7.34
N CYS A 80 1.98 11.61 -7.72
CA CYS A 80 1.18 12.15 -8.81
C CYS A 80 -0.33 11.95 -8.63
N SER A 81 -0.81 12.16 -7.40
CA SER A 81 -2.22 12.05 -7.10
C SER A 81 -3.04 13.11 -7.82
N LEU A 82 -4.27 12.76 -8.23
CA LEU A 82 -5.17 13.71 -8.89
C LEU A 82 -5.56 14.89 -8.01
N ASP A 83 -5.56 14.72 -6.69
CA ASP A 83 -5.86 15.81 -5.76
C ASP A 83 -4.65 16.74 -5.50
N GLY A 84 -3.52 16.46 -6.13
CA GLY A 84 -2.30 17.24 -6.01
C GLY A 84 -1.57 17.08 -4.67
N LYS A 85 -2.08 16.25 -3.78
CA LYS A 85 -1.49 16.06 -2.47
C LYS A 85 -0.50 14.90 -2.46
N PRO A 86 0.59 14.98 -1.69
CA PRO A 86 1.53 13.88 -1.55
C PRO A 86 0.95 12.75 -0.73
N SER A 87 1.57 11.57 -0.84
CA SER A 87 1.17 10.37 -0.12
C SER A 87 2.12 10.07 1.03
N ASN A 88 1.56 9.62 2.14
CA ASN A 88 2.29 9.19 3.33
C ASN A 88 2.04 7.72 3.67
N ILE A 89 0.94 7.17 3.19
CA ILE A 89 0.48 5.82 3.50
C ILE A 89 0.43 5.02 2.20
N PHE A 90 1.04 3.83 2.22
CA PHE A 90 1.13 2.98 1.03
C PHE A 90 0.63 1.58 1.37
N PHE A 91 -0.44 1.15 0.71
CA PHE A 91 -0.90 -0.24 0.77
C PHE A 91 -0.38 -0.94 -0.47
N LEU A 92 0.61 -1.80 -0.30
CA LEU A 92 1.13 -2.60 -1.41
C LEU A 92 0.35 -3.89 -1.49
N VAL A 93 -0.18 -4.20 -2.67
CA VAL A 93 -0.92 -5.44 -2.91
C VAL A 93 -0.25 -6.21 -4.05
N VAL A 94 0.22 -7.42 -3.73
CA VAL A 94 0.82 -8.33 -4.71
C VAL A 94 -0.08 -9.55 -4.80
N SER A 95 -0.51 -9.88 -6.01
CA SER A 95 -1.51 -10.92 -6.20
C SER A 95 -1.17 -11.80 -7.40
N SER A 96 -1.94 -12.88 -7.57
CA SER A 96 -1.78 -13.81 -8.69
C SER A 96 -2.65 -13.40 -9.87
N PRO A 97 -2.16 -13.54 -11.12
CA PRO A 97 -3.00 -13.35 -12.29
C PRO A 97 -4.11 -14.42 -12.41
N ASP A 98 -3.99 -15.51 -11.65
CA ASP A 98 -4.93 -16.63 -11.71
C ASP A 98 -6.21 -16.42 -10.90
N ASN A 99 -6.27 -15.34 -10.11
CA ASN A 99 -7.43 -15.07 -9.25
C ASN A 99 -7.81 -13.60 -9.27
N PRO A 100 -8.33 -13.09 -10.41
CA PRO A 100 -8.65 -11.68 -10.56
C PRO A 100 -9.76 -11.18 -9.63
N SER A 101 -10.75 -12.01 -9.31
CA SER A 101 -11.84 -11.61 -8.41
C SER A 101 -11.33 -11.28 -7.01
N LYS A 102 -10.44 -12.10 -6.48
CA LYS A 102 -9.87 -11.91 -5.15
C LYS A 102 -9.03 -10.64 -5.09
N ASN A 103 -8.28 -10.37 -6.16
CA ASN A 103 -7.46 -9.17 -6.28
C ASN A 103 -8.33 -7.91 -6.24
N LEU A 104 -9.42 -7.91 -7.00
CA LEU A 104 -10.36 -6.79 -7.04
C LEU A 104 -11.02 -6.57 -5.68
N GLN A 105 -11.37 -7.63 -4.98
CA GLN A 105 -11.95 -7.55 -3.64
C GLN A 105 -11.02 -6.85 -2.64
N VAL A 106 -9.73 -7.22 -2.65
CA VAL A 106 -8.74 -6.61 -1.77
C VAL A 106 -8.57 -5.13 -2.08
N LEU A 107 -8.37 -4.79 -3.36
CA LEU A 107 -8.20 -3.39 -3.77
C LEU A 107 -9.44 -2.55 -3.45
N ALA A 108 -10.62 -3.09 -3.70
CA ALA A 108 -11.88 -2.40 -3.42
C ALA A 108 -12.08 -2.16 -1.93
N ALA A 109 -11.73 -3.14 -1.09
CA ALA A 109 -11.85 -3.00 0.37
C ALA A 109 -10.96 -1.87 0.90
N ILE A 110 -9.71 -1.81 0.44
CA ILE A 110 -8.78 -0.75 0.85
C ILE A 110 -9.29 0.60 0.36
N ALA A 111 -9.67 0.71 -0.90
CA ALA A 111 -10.16 1.97 -1.47
C ALA A 111 -11.42 2.46 -0.75
N HIS A 112 -12.32 1.54 -0.40
CA HIS A 112 -13.54 1.88 0.34
C HIS A 112 -13.22 2.44 1.72
N LEU A 113 -12.33 1.78 2.45
CA LEU A 113 -11.88 2.24 3.76
C LEU A 113 -11.31 3.66 3.69
N VAL A 114 -10.42 3.91 2.73
CA VAL A 114 -9.78 5.22 2.56
C VAL A 114 -10.79 6.30 2.22
N ARG A 115 -11.73 6.02 1.31
CA ARG A 115 -12.76 7.00 0.91
C ARG A 115 -13.71 7.34 2.03
N LYS A 116 -14.06 6.37 2.85
CA LYS A 116 -15.02 6.56 3.95
C LYS A 116 -14.39 7.12 5.21
N SER A 117 -13.07 7.04 5.34
CA SER A 117 -12.34 7.55 6.49
C SER A 117 -11.32 8.60 6.05
N SER A 118 -11.75 9.84 5.92
CA SER A 118 -10.90 10.95 5.48
C SER A 118 -9.75 11.23 6.45
N SER A 119 -9.86 10.81 7.70
CA SER A 119 -8.83 10.99 8.73
C SER A 119 -7.90 9.78 8.90
N LEU A 120 -8.08 8.73 8.10
CA LEU A 120 -7.30 7.49 8.24
C LEU A 120 -5.79 7.74 8.20
N ALA A 121 -5.32 8.45 7.17
CA ALA A 121 -3.89 8.73 7.03
C ALA A 121 -3.33 9.50 8.23
N LYS A 122 -4.04 10.52 8.71
CA LYS A 122 -3.60 11.30 9.86
C LYS A 122 -3.51 10.44 11.13
N LYS A 123 -4.50 9.59 11.35
CA LYS A 123 -4.52 8.70 12.51
C LYS A 123 -3.39 7.67 12.45
N ILE A 124 -3.13 7.11 11.28
CA ILE A 124 -2.02 6.18 11.09
C ILE A 124 -0.68 6.88 11.34
N LEU A 125 -0.51 8.10 10.82
CA LEU A 125 0.73 8.87 11.01
C LEU A 125 1.01 9.19 12.49
N LYS A 126 -0.02 9.34 13.30
CA LYS A 126 0.12 9.59 14.73
C LYS A 126 0.41 8.33 15.54
N ALA A 127 0.19 7.17 14.97
CA ALA A 127 0.43 5.90 15.67
C ALA A 127 1.92 5.68 15.85
N GLU A 128 2.33 5.33 17.07
CA GLU A 128 3.75 5.23 17.42
C GLU A 128 4.33 3.83 17.25
N ASN A 129 3.49 2.83 17.08
CA ASN A 129 3.92 1.45 16.93
C ASN A 129 2.94 0.65 16.06
N ILE A 130 3.34 -0.57 15.71
CA ILE A 130 2.53 -1.44 14.84
C ILE A 130 1.16 -1.73 15.45
N ARG A 131 1.09 -1.97 16.74
CA ARG A 131 -0.17 -2.26 17.43
C ARG A 131 -1.14 -1.09 17.30
N ALA A 132 -0.64 0.13 17.49
CA ALA A 132 -1.45 1.34 17.37
C ALA A 132 -1.98 1.52 15.94
N VAL A 133 -1.16 1.22 14.92
CA VAL A 133 -1.59 1.27 13.51
C VAL A 133 -2.73 0.28 13.27
N LEU A 134 -2.58 -0.95 13.73
CA LEU A 134 -3.61 -1.98 13.59
C LEU A 134 -4.91 -1.59 14.28
N ASP A 135 -4.81 -0.98 15.46
CA ASP A 135 -5.98 -0.50 16.19
C ASP A 135 -6.73 0.59 15.44
N VAL A 136 -6.00 1.53 14.83
CA VAL A 136 -6.61 2.57 13.98
C VAL A 136 -7.39 1.95 12.84
N ILE A 137 -6.79 1.01 12.12
CA ILE A 137 -7.43 0.38 10.96
C ILE A 137 -8.69 -0.38 11.41
N ARG A 138 -8.59 -1.14 12.50
CA ARG A 138 -9.72 -1.90 13.04
C ARG A 138 -10.87 -0.99 13.43
N GLU A 139 -10.60 0.09 14.14
CA GLU A 139 -11.61 1.03 14.56
C GLU A 139 -12.31 1.69 13.38
N GLU A 140 -11.56 2.07 12.35
CA GLU A 140 -12.15 2.68 11.16
C GLU A 140 -13.00 1.68 10.35
N GLU A 141 -12.57 0.42 10.29
CA GLU A 141 -13.35 -0.64 9.66
C GLU A 141 -14.66 -0.90 10.41
N GLU A 142 -14.63 -0.91 11.74
CA GLU A 142 -15.82 -1.10 12.56
C GLU A 142 -16.84 0.01 12.35
N LYS A 143 -16.40 1.25 12.19
CA LYS A 143 -17.29 2.37 11.89
C LYS A 143 -18.01 2.19 10.55
N LEU A 144 -17.38 1.56 9.57
CA LEU A 144 -18.01 1.30 8.27
C LEU A 144 -19.05 0.20 8.34
N ASN A 145 -18.87 -0.76 9.23
CA ASN A 145 -19.73 -1.94 9.37
C ASN A 145 -20.81 -1.76 10.44
N GLY A 146 -20.69 -0.73 11.22
CA GLY A 146 -21.63 -0.38 12.26
C GLY A 146 -22.50 0.76 11.85
#